data_902e5819c0fc770ec2d41bbb3f0e116b
#
_entry.id   902e5819c0fc770ec2d41bbb3f0e116b
#
_cell.length_a   1.000
_cell.length_b   1.000
_cell.length_c   1.000
_cell.angle_alpha   90.00
_cell.angle_beta   90.00
_cell.angle_gamma   90.00
#
_symmetry.space_group_name_H-M   'P 1'
#
loop_
_entity.id
_entity.type
_entity.pdbx_description
1 polymer ?
#
loop_
_entity_poly.entity_id
_entity_poly.type
_entity_poly.pdbx_seq_one_letter_code
_entity_poly.pdbx_strand_id
1 'polypeptide(L)'
;YQSMIVSTHRGAAQADLMSLAAAMERHKAASFTYKAAAQSGADTGKPNIFHQHSPSAEPYDKRKYDLYIAQATGGAYLIEARPVSGTPQASDGKVMLYSDGRRAWDANNNGSIASNEYCWSC
;
A
#
# COMPACT_ATOMS: atom_id res chain seq x y z
N TYR A 1 24.63 -3.77 -2.02
CA TYR A 1 24.05 -4.09 -0.70
C TYR A 1 22.80 -3.28 -0.40
N GLN A 2 22.84 -1.97 -0.63
CA GLN A 2 21.70 -1.10 -0.36
C GLN A 2 20.52 -1.42 -1.28
N SER A 3 20.75 -1.77 -2.53
CA SER A 3 19.67 -2.15 -3.43
C SER A 3 18.98 -3.44 -3.00
N MET A 4 19.72 -4.36 -2.37
CA MET A 4 19.13 -5.57 -1.80
C MET A 4 18.23 -5.23 -0.62
N ILE A 5 18.64 -4.29 0.24
CA ILE A 5 17.81 -3.83 1.37
C ILE A 5 16.55 -3.15 0.87
N VAL A 6 16.66 -2.27 -0.12
CA VAL A 6 15.52 -1.58 -0.72
C VAL A 6 14.54 -2.58 -1.31
N SER A 7 15.05 -3.56 -2.06
CA SER A 7 14.21 -4.61 -2.64
C SER A 7 13.50 -5.45 -1.57
N THR A 8 14.19 -5.75 -0.48
CA THR A 8 13.61 -6.50 0.65
C THR A 8 12.47 -5.73 1.30
N HIS A 9 12.64 -4.44 1.54
CA HIS A 9 11.58 -3.61 2.12
C HIS A 9 10.41 -3.43 1.17
N ARG A 10 10.67 -3.32 -0.14
CA ARG A 10 9.60 -3.28 -1.14
C ARG A 10 8.81 -4.58 -1.13
N GLY A 11 9.49 -5.72 -1.03
CA GLY A 11 8.82 -7.02 -0.91
C GLY A 11 7.95 -7.12 0.33
N ALA A 12 8.42 -6.58 1.47
CA ALA A 12 7.62 -6.52 2.70
C ALA A 12 6.39 -5.64 2.51
N ALA A 13 6.52 -4.51 1.81
CA ALA A 13 5.39 -3.63 1.52
C ALA A 13 4.36 -4.34 0.63
N GLN A 14 4.82 -5.08 -0.36
CA GLN A 14 3.94 -5.88 -1.23
C GLN A 14 3.15 -6.90 -0.41
N ALA A 15 3.80 -7.62 0.50
CA ALA A 15 3.14 -8.57 1.37
C ALA A 15 2.13 -7.88 2.30
N ASP A 16 2.48 -6.73 2.84
CA ASP A 16 1.58 -5.96 3.70
C ASP A 16 0.37 -5.44 2.93
N LEU A 17 0.54 -5.04 1.66
CA LEU A 17 -0.59 -4.66 0.82
C LEU A 17 -1.53 -5.84 0.56
N MET A 18 -0.98 -7.03 0.35
CA MET A 18 -1.82 -8.23 0.19
C MET A 18 -2.64 -8.49 1.46
N SER A 19 -2.03 -8.31 2.63
CA SER A 19 -2.73 -8.48 3.90
C SER A 19 -3.79 -7.40 4.11
N LEU A 20 -3.49 -6.15 3.73
CA LEU A 20 -4.46 -5.06 3.78
C LEU A 20 -5.61 -5.33 2.82
N ALA A 21 -5.34 -5.88 1.64
CA ALA A 21 -6.39 -6.26 0.71
C ALA A 21 -7.33 -7.30 1.31
N ALA A 22 -6.79 -8.29 2.03
CA ALA A 22 -7.61 -9.27 2.73
C ALA A 22 -8.48 -8.60 3.80
N ALA A 23 -7.94 -7.60 4.51
CA ALA A 23 -8.71 -6.83 5.49
C ALA A 23 -9.82 -6.02 4.83
N MET A 24 -9.57 -5.44 3.63
CA MET A 24 -10.59 -4.74 2.86
C MET A 24 -11.73 -5.67 2.46
N GLU A 25 -11.41 -6.90 2.05
CA GLU A 25 -12.44 -7.88 1.69
C GLU A 25 -13.29 -8.28 2.91
N ARG A 26 -12.66 -8.47 4.07
CA ARG A 26 -13.39 -8.75 5.31
C ARG A 26 -14.28 -7.57 5.71
N HIS A 27 -13.80 -6.35 5.54
CA HIS A 27 -14.57 -5.14 5.81
C HIS A 27 -15.81 -5.08 4.90
N LYS A 28 -15.64 -5.36 3.62
CA LYS A 28 -16.75 -5.38 2.67
C LYS A 28 -17.75 -6.49 3.00
N ALA A 29 -17.28 -7.66 3.40
CA ALA A 29 -18.16 -8.76 3.78
C ALA A 29 -19.05 -8.39 4.97
N ALA A 30 -18.52 -7.56 5.90
CA ALA A 30 -19.28 -7.16 7.08
C ALA A 30 -20.17 -5.94 6.85
N SER A 31 -19.77 -5.01 5.97
CA SER A 31 -20.45 -3.72 5.80
C SER A 31 -21.02 -3.49 4.40
N PHE A 32 -20.79 -4.42 3.47
CA PHE A 32 -21.26 -4.38 2.08
C PHE A 32 -20.65 -3.24 1.25
N THR A 33 -19.56 -2.65 1.73
CA THR A 33 -18.88 -1.56 1.02
C THR A 33 -17.40 -1.54 1.43
N TYR A 34 -16.54 -1.02 0.55
CA TYR A 34 -15.14 -0.75 0.91
C TYR A 34 -14.96 0.60 1.61
N LYS A 35 -16.00 1.42 1.68
CA LYS A 35 -15.93 2.73 2.32
C LYS A 35 -15.81 2.60 3.84
N ALA A 36 -15.39 3.68 4.47
CA ALA A 36 -15.30 3.82 5.93
C ALA A 36 -14.27 2.89 6.58
N ALA A 37 -13.28 2.42 5.82
CA ALA A 37 -12.23 1.55 6.34
C ALA A 37 -10.99 2.32 6.82
N ALA A 38 -10.92 3.61 6.57
CA ALA A 38 -9.82 4.46 6.99
C ALA A 38 -10.07 5.07 8.37
N GLN A 39 -9.07 5.74 8.92
CA GLN A 39 -9.16 6.33 10.26
C GLN A 39 -10.34 7.30 10.37
N SER A 40 -10.95 7.32 11.53
CA SER A 40 -12.10 8.16 11.86
C SER A 40 -13.33 7.90 10.97
N GLY A 41 -13.42 6.69 10.39
CA GLY A 41 -14.51 6.32 9.50
C GLY A 41 -14.44 6.95 8.13
N ALA A 42 -13.29 7.50 7.75
CA ALA A 42 -13.10 8.07 6.42
C ALA A 42 -13.00 6.96 5.37
N ASP A 43 -13.29 7.33 4.12
CA ASP A 43 -13.18 6.40 3.00
C ASP A 43 -11.73 6.23 2.55
N THR A 44 -10.92 7.27 2.69
CA THR A 44 -9.53 7.28 2.26
C THR A 44 -8.63 7.76 3.39
N GLY A 45 -7.34 7.45 3.29
CA GLY A 45 -6.34 7.80 4.28
C GLY A 45 -5.69 6.56 4.87
N LYS A 46 -5.07 6.69 6.04
CA LYS A 46 -4.46 5.55 6.70
C LYS A 46 -5.54 4.56 7.13
N PRO A 47 -5.31 3.24 6.95
CA PRO A 47 -6.33 2.25 7.26
C PRO A 47 -6.59 2.17 8.78
N ASN A 48 -7.85 1.94 9.13
CA ASN A 48 -8.26 1.66 10.50
C ASN A 48 -8.44 0.16 10.74
N ILE A 49 -8.46 -0.63 9.67
CA ILE A 49 -8.74 -2.08 9.72
C ILE A 49 -7.47 -2.92 9.63
N PHE A 50 -6.31 -2.29 9.55
CA PHE A 50 -5.03 -2.97 9.41
C PHE A 50 -3.92 -2.05 9.93
N HIS A 51 -2.68 -2.53 9.93
CA HIS A 51 -1.52 -1.72 10.26
C HIS A 51 -1.39 -0.54 9.30
N GLN A 52 -0.82 0.56 9.78
CA GLN A 52 -0.69 1.80 9.02
C GLN A 52 0.71 1.99 8.44
N HIS A 53 1.58 1.01 8.60
CA HIS A 53 2.97 1.11 8.18
C HIS A 53 3.50 -0.25 7.74
N SER A 54 4.61 -0.24 7.03
CA SER A 54 5.34 -1.42 6.59
C SER A 54 6.83 -1.22 6.82
N PRO A 55 7.59 -2.21 7.26
CA PRO A 55 7.12 -3.57 7.60
C PRO A 55 6.21 -3.56 8.84
N SER A 56 5.09 -4.25 8.76
CA SER A 56 4.10 -4.23 9.84
C SER A 56 4.62 -4.87 11.13
N ALA A 57 5.59 -5.77 11.02
CA ALA A 57 6.21 -6.43 12.18
C ALA A 57 7.20 -5.52 12.90
N GLU A 58 7.62 -4.41 12.29
CA GLU A 58 8.53 -3.46 12.92
C GLU A 58 7.76 -2.38 13.67
N PRO A 59 8.37 -1.74 14.70
CA PRO A 59 7.75 -0.60 15.34
C PRO A 59 7.49 0.55 14.35
N TYR A 60 6.51 1.37 14.65
CA TYR A 60 6.12 2.49 13.77
C TYR A 60 7.29 3.42 13.45
N ASP A 61 8.17 3.68 14.41
CA ASP A 61 9.32 4.58 14.22
C ASP A 61 10.40 3.99 13.31
N LYS A 62 10.33 2.69 13.01
CA LYS A 62 11.25 2.02 12.09
C LYS A 62 10.61 1.71 10.75
N ARG A 63 9.45 2.26 10.48
CA ARG A 63 8.73 2.00 9.24
C ARG A 63 9.50 2.51 8.03
N LYS A 64 9.28 1.84 6.90
CA LYS A 64 9.84 2.24 5.60
C LYS A 64 8.78 2.75 4.65
N TYR A 65 7.52 2.39 4.89
CA TYR A 65 6.37 2.82 4.10
C TYR A 65 5.22 3.18 5.03
N ASP A 66 4.42 4.15 4.60
CA ASP A 66 3.11 4.40 5.19
C ASP A 66 2.06 3.76 4.27
N LEU A 67 1.11 3.05 4.86
CA LEU A 67 0.04 2.40 4.12
C LEU A 67 -1.17 3.33 4.04
N TYR A 68 -1.79 3.37 2.87
CA TYR A 68 -2.94 4.25 2.62
C TYR A 68 -4.02 3.53 1.81
N ILE A 69 -5.27 3.86 2.12
CA ILE A 69 -6.39 3.58 1.24
C ILE A 69 -6.53 4.83 0.37
N ALA A 70 -6.10 4.75 -0.89
CA ALA A 70 -6.07 5.92 -1.78
C ALA A 70 -7.43 6.21 -2.38
N GLN A 71 -8.23 5.17 -2.64
CA GLN A 71 -9.59 5.27 -3.15
C GLN A 71 -10.42 4.15 -2.57
N ALA A 72 -11.69 4.42 -2.30
CA ALA A 72 -12.64 3.40 -1.86
C ALA A 72 -14.04 3.79 -2.27
N THR A 73 -14.74 2.85 -2.89
CA THR A 73 -16.15 2.98 -3.27
C THR A 73 -16.91 1.77 -2.73
N GLY A 74 -18.19 1.66 -3.07
CA GLY A 74 -18.95 0.48 -2.68
C GLY A 74 -18.46 -0.81 -3.32
N GLY A 75 -17.83 -0.74 -4.50
CA GLY A 75 -17.43 -1.92 -5.26
C GLY A 75 -15.94 -2.01 -5.62
N ALA A 76 -15.12 -1.02 -5.27
CA ALA A 76 -13.72 -1.01 -5.68
C ALA A 76 -12.86 -0.23 -4.69
N TYR A 77 -11.56 -0.54 -4.67
CA TYR A 77 -10.58 0.20 -3.87
C TYR A 77 -9.23 0.25 -4.58
N LEU A 78 -8.42 1.22 -4.15
CA LEU A 78 -6.99 1.29 -4.46
C LEU A 78 -6.25 1.53 -3.14
N ILE A 79 -5.29 0.67 -2.85
CA ILE A 79 -4.43 0.80 -1.67
C ILE A 79 -2.99 0.97 -2.11
N GLU A 80 -2.21 1.71 -1.33
CA GLU A 80 -0.83 2.03 -1.65
C GLU A 80 0.07 1.96 -0.43
N ALA A 81 1.34 1.61 -0.67
CA ALA A 81 2.42 1.78 0.28
C ALA A 81 3.28 2.93 -0.22
N ARG A 82 3.34 4.02 0.54
CA ARG A 82 4.10 5.23 0.18
C ARG A 82 5.41 5.25 0.95
N PRO A 83 6.56 5.34 0.25
CA PRO A 83 7.85 5.38 0.93
C PRO A 83 7.96 6.56 1.89
N VAL A 84 8.59 6.32 3.04
CA VAL A 84 8.80 7.36 4.04
C VAL A 84 10.01 8.20 3.66
N SER A 85 9.88 9.52 3.74
CA SER A 85 10.97 10.46 3.50
C SER A 85 12.13 10.21 4.44
N GLY A 86 13.35 10.38 3.95
CA GLY A 86 14.55 10.21 4.76
C GLY A 86 15.01 8.76 4.88
N THR A 87 14.36 7.82 4.20
CA THR A 87 14.80 6.42 4.14
C THR A 87 15.30 6.09 2.74
N PRO A 88 16.10 5.00 2.58
CA PRO A 88 16.50 4.57 1.24
C PRO A 88 15.32 4.24 0.32
N GLN A 89 14.14 3.92 0.90
CA GLN A 89 12.94 3.62 0.14
C GLN A 89 12.35 4.85 -0.55
N ALA A 90 12.69 6.06 -0.08
CA ALA A 90 12.07 7.28 -0.58
C ALA A 90 12.22 7.46 -2.09
N SER A 91 13.31 6.96 -2.69
CA SER A 91 13.54 7.06 -4.13
C SER A 91 13.04 5.82 -4.90
N ASP A 92 12.54 4.80 -4.22
CA ASP A 92 12.12 3.55 -4.86
C ASP A 92 10.70 3.61 -5.42
N GLY A 93 9.94 4.63 -5.05
CA GLY A 93 8.57 4.82 -5.53
C GLY A 93 7.53 4.04 -4.75
N LYS A 94 6.28 4.44 -4.91
CA LYS A 94 5.17 3.81 -4.20
C LYS A 94 4.74 2.50 -4.86
N VAL A 95 4.19 1.60 -4.05
CA VAL A 95 3.67 0.31 -4.48
C VAL A 95 2.16 0.35 -4.32
N MET A 96 1.42 -0.15 -5.29
CA MET A 96 -0.04 -0.04 -5.34
C MET A 96 -0.68 -1.39 -5.62
N LEU A 97 -1.89 -1.57 -5.09
CA LEU A 97 -2.71 -2.76 -5.34
C LEU A 97 -4.16 -2.32 -5.53
N TYR A 98 -4.75 -2.75 -6.63
CA TYR A 98 -6.14 -2.46 -6.99
C TYR A 98 -7.05 -3.62 -6.60
N SER A 99 -8.33 -3.32 -6.38
CA SER A 99 -9.32 -4.33 -5.99
C SER A 99 -9.54 -5.42 -7.03
N ASP A 100 -9.26 -5.13 -8.31
CA ASP A 100 -9.39 -6.11 -9.39
C ASP A 100 -8.14 -7.00 -9.54
N GLY A 101 -7.16 -6.86 -8.64
CA GLY A 101 -5.92 -7.64 -8.65
C GLY A 101 -4.77 -7.01 -9.41
N ARG A 102 -5.00 -5.90 -10.09
CA ARG A 102 -3.90 -5.19 -10.74
C ARG A 102 -2.90 -4.70 -9.70
N ARG A 103 -1.64 -4.80 -10.03
CA ARG A 103 -0.52 -4.36 -9.21
C ARG A 103 0.21 -3.27 -9.95
N ALA A 104 0.77 -2.31 -9.21
CA ALA A 104 1.53 -1.23 -9.81
C ALA A 104 2.69 -0.83 -8.92
N TRP A 105 3.73 -0.32 -9.54
CA TRP A 105 4.92 0.18 -8.84
C TRP A 105 5.47 1.36 -9.63
N ASP A 106 5.55 2.52 -8.99
CA ASP A 106 6.11 3.73 -9.57
C ASP A 106 7.64 3.63 -9.57
N ALA A 107 8.15 2.76 -10.44
CA ALA A 107 9.57 2.36 -10.44
C ALA A 107 10.52 3.54 -10.72
N ASN A 108 10.10 4.50 -11.53
CA ASN A 108 10.91 5.69 -11.81
C ASN A 108 10.64 6.85 -10.86
N ASN A 109 9.72 6.65 -9.89
CA ASN A 109 9.40 7.61 -8.83
C ASN A 109 9.01 8.99 -9.38
N ASN A 110 8.22 9.01 -10.45
CA ASN A 110 7.78 10.28 -11.06
C ASN A 110 6.38 10.71 -10.63
N GLY A 111 5.74 9.95 -9.74
CA GLY A 111 4.41 10.25 -9.22
C GLY A 111 3.26 9.75 -10.08
N SER A 112 3.54 9.17 -11.24
CA SER A 112 2.52 8.65 -12.16
C SER A 112 2.86 7.22 -12.54
N ILE A 113 1.81 6.41 -12.81
CA ILE A 113 1.99 5.03 -13.22
C ILE A 113 1.91 4.94 -14.74
N ALA A 114 3.03 4.60 -15.38
CA ALA A 114 3.08 4.38 -16.81
C ALA A 114 2.56 2.97 -17.14
N SER A 115 2.25 2.73 -18.41
CA SER A 115 1.70 1.44 -18.84
C SER A 115 2.62 0.26 -18.53
N ASN A 116 3.94 0.49 -18.47
CA ASN A 116 4.92 -0.55 -18.14
C ASN A 116 5.18 -0.70 -16.64
N GLU A 117 4.46 0.03 -15.81
CA GLU A 117 4.60 -0.01 -14.35
C GLU A 117 3.45 -0.73 -13.64
N TYR A 118 2.53 -1.36 -14.39
CA TYR A 118 1.45 -2.15 -13.79
C TYR A 118 1.94 -3.56 -13.45
N CYS A 119 2.97 -3.63 -12.62
CA CYS A 119 3.60 -4.87 -12.18
C CYS A 119 4.44 -4.57 -10.93
N TRP A 120 4.74 -5.63 -10.17
CA TRP A 120 5.60 -5.48 -8.99
C TRP A 120 7.03 -5.97 -9.24
N SER A 121 7.28 -6.62 -10.34
CA SER A 121 8.58 -7.23 -10.64
C SER A 121 9.17 -6.76 -11.98
N CYS A 122 8.66 -5.67 -12.50
CA CYS A 122 9.19 -5.11 -13.75
C CYS A 122 10.37 -4.08 -13.53
#